data_4244c797fe87dfdf3b1ecfc283253465
#
_entry.id   4244c797fe87dfdf3b1ecfc283253465
#
_cell.length_a   1.000
_cell.length_b   1.000
_cell.length_c   1.000
_cell.angle_alpha   90.00
_cell.angle_beta   90.00
_cell.angle_gamma   90.00
#
_symmetry.space_group_name_H-M   'P 1'
#
loop_
_entity.id
_entity.type
_entity.pdbx_description
1 polymer ?
#
loop_
_entity_poly.entity_id
_entity_poly.type
_entity_poly.pdbx_seq_one_letter_code
_entity_poly.pdbx_strand_id
1 'polypeptide(L)'
;MNVQIDKVSKKFGRVWALEEISLDLAPGQIVGVLGANGAGKTTLLNCMAGVAAPSAGRILYDGERFHRGKMELRKRLMYLPDFPLAFAKMNLLEHIAMCMRLYERPDPDVEKVAALLEQLSLLPLTGMPFSAMSRGQLYKSALAGMVVVDPELWIFDEPLASGMDPMGIAVFKREARAAARRGRTVVFTTQILEIAEKFADRICVLDHGGLRLNRQMGERRGTGDEGDLEDLLLRLRDPEEKA
;
A
#
# COMPACT_ATOMS: atom_id res chain seq x y z
N MET A 1 4.86 11.81 6.55
CA MET A 1 5.20 10.89 7.68
C MET A 1 6.48 10.15 7.33
N ASN A 2 7.49 10.21 8.18
CA ASN A 2 8.67 9.35 8.09
C ASN A 2 8.34 7.98 8.71
N VAL A 3 8.70 6.88 8.04
CA VAL A 3 8.46 5.52 8.52
C VAL A 3 9.81 4.81 8.68
N GLN A 4 10.10 4.37 9.89
CA GLN A 4 11.30 3.58 10.18
C GLN A 4 10.89 2.18 10.62
N ILE A 5 11.35 1.18 9.89
CA ILE A 5 11.20 -0.23 10.20
C ILE A 5 12.57 -0.71 10.70
N ASP A 6 12.65 -1.07 11.98
CA ASP A 6 13.92 -1.42 12.66
C ASP A 6 13.89 -2.89 13.08
N LYS A 7 14.60 -3.73 12.33
CA LYS A 7 14.77 -5.19 12.53
C LYS A 7 13.45 -5.91 12.78
N VAL A 8 12.42 -5.55 12.01
CA VAL A 8 11.10 -6.16 12.15
C VAL A 8 11.13 -7.61 11.70
N SER A 9 10.75 -8.50 12.60
CA SER A 9 10.54 -9.92 12.33
C SER A 9 9.11 -10.32 12.69
N LYS A 10 8.51 -11.22 11.92
CA LYS A 10 7.17 -11.75 12.18
C LYS A 10 7.12 -13.24 11.99
N LYS A 11 6.63 -13.94 13.03
CA LYS A 11 6.48 -15.39 13.06
C LYS A 11 5.01 -15.77 13.20
N PHE A 12 4.59 -16.77 12.45
CA PHE A 12 3.30 -17.44 12.58
C PHE A 12 3.55 -18.93 12.85
N GLY A 13 3.22 -19.36 14.07
CA GLY A 13 3.56 -20.72 14.51
C GLY A 13 5.08 -20.99 14.42
N ARG A 14 5.49 -21.87 13.51
CA ARG A 14 6.91 -22.20 13.28
C ARG A 14 7.53 -21.47 12.10
N VAL A 15 6.75 -20.76 11.29
CA VAL A 15 7.20 -20.13 10.05
C VAL A 15 7.52 -18.65 10.30
N TRP A 16 8.73 -18.24 9.92
CA TRP A 16 9.11 -16.84 9.84
C TRP A 16 8.58 -16.26 8.53
N ALA A 17 7.67 -15.31 8.64
CA ALA A 17 7.13 -14.59 7.48
C ALA A 17 7.91 -13.31 7.18
N LEU A 18 8.61 -12.76 8.17
CA LEU A 18 9.58 -11.66 8.04
C LEU A 18 10.75 -11.93 8.97
N GLU A 19 11.97 -11.63 8.49
CA GLU A 19 13.21 -11.78 9.24
C GLU A 19 14.06 -10.50 9.15
N GLU A 20 14.18 -9.80 10.26
CA GLU A 20 15.04 -8.63 10.48
C GLU A 20 14.94 -7.52 9.40
N ILE A 21 13.73 -7.25 8.91
CA ILE A 21 13.49 -6.20 7.91
C ILE A 21 13.85 -4.84 8.52
N SER A 22 14.78 -4.13 7.87
CA SER A 22 15.13 -2.75 8.20
C SER A 22 14.98 -1.85 6.98
N LEU A 23 14.18 -0.78 7.11
CA LEU A 23 13.82 0.08 5.99
C LEU A 23 13.39 1.46 6.52
N ASP A 24 13.92 2.52 5.92
CA ASP A 24 13.51 3.90 6.18
C ASP A 24 12.79 4.48 4.96
N LEU A 25 11.56 4.98 5.15
CA LEU A 25 10.76 5.60 4.10
C LEU A 25 10.59 7.08 4.41
N ALA A 26 11.04 7.93 3.48
CA ALA A 26 10.89 9.38 3.59
C ALA A 26 9.50 9.84 3.14
N PRO A 27 9.00 10.97 3.65
CA PRO A 27 7.79 11.61 3.14
C PRO A 27 7.91 11.97 1.64
N GLY A 28 6.79 11.93 0.93
CA GLY A 28 6.72 12.34 -0.48
C GLY A 28 7.21 11.29 -1.47
N GLN A 29 7.30 10.02 -1.07
CA GLN A 29 7.75 8.92 -1.90
C GLN A 29 6.63 7.93 -2.23
N ILE A 30 6.69 7.35 -3.41
CA ILE A 30 5.95 6.14 -3.78
C ILE A 30 6.92 4.96 -3.72
N VAL A 31 6.65 4.02 -2.83
CA VAL A 31 7.50 2.86 -2.56
C VAL A 31 6.80 1.59 -3.03
N GLY A 32 7.42 0.88 -3.97
CA GLY A 32 6.98 -0.44 -4.42
C GLY A 32 7.67 -1.54 -3.62
N VAL A 33 6.88 -2.40 -2.99
CA VAL A 33 7.37 -3.62 -2.34
C VAL A 33 7.12 -4.80 -3.29
N LEU A 34 8.18 -5.26 -3.91
CA LEU A 34 8.17 -6.32 -4.93
C LEU A 34 8.55 -7.66 -4.31
N GLY A 35 7.99 -8.75 -4.81
CA GLY A 35 8.33 -10.11 -4.40
C GLY A 35 7.30 -11.13 -4.88
N ALA A 36 7.66 -12.40 -4.88
CA ALA A 36 6.77 -13.50 -5.22
C ALA A 36 5.63 -13.66 -4.19
N ASN A 37 4.67 -14.55 -4.49
CA ASN A 37 3.68 -14.97 -3.50
C ASN A 37 4.40 -15.66 -2.33
N GLY A 38 4.01 -15.31 -1.10
CA GLY A 38 4.65 -15.85 0.10
C GLY A 38 5.94 -15.14 0.53
N ALA A 39 6.46 -14.16 -0.23
CA ALA A 39 7.68 -13.43 0.13
C ALA A 39 7.59 -12.58 1.41
N GLY A 40 6.39 -12.38 1.96
CA GLY A 40 6.17 -11.59 3.19
C GLY A 40 5.56 -10.21 2.97
N LYS A 41 5.24 -9.81 1.73
CA LYS A 41 4.74 -8.46 1.37
C LYS A 41 3.54 -8.03 2.22
N THR A 42 2.44 -8.79 2.16
CA THR A 42 1.22 -8.55 2.95
C THR A 42 1.50 -8.54 4.46
N THR A 43 2.41 -9.40 4.93
CA THR A 43 2.81 -9.44 6.34
C THR A 43 3.51 -8.15 6.76
N LEU A 44 4.40 -7.62 5.91
CA LEU A 44 5.06 -6.33 6.15
C LEU A 44 4.03 -5.20 6.22
N LEU A 45 3.11 -5.12 5.26
CA LEU A 45 2.05 -4.10 5.26
C LEU A 45 1.14 -4.22 6.48
N ASN A 46 0.79 -5.45 6.88
CA ASN A 46 0.00 -5.69 8.10
C ASN A 46 0.72 -5.22 9.37
N CYS A 47 2.04 -5.39 9.45
CA CYS A 47 2.83 -4.86 10.55
C CYS A 47 2.86 -3.32 10.52
N MET A 48 3.05 -2.70 9.36
CA MET A 48 3.01 -1.26 9.17
C MET A 48 1.64 -0.68 9.52
N ALA A 49 0.55 -1.33 9.12
CA ALA A 49 -0.82 -0.88 9.40
C ALA A 49 -1.27 -1.15 10.86
N GLY A 50 -0.49 -1.90 11.64
CA GLY A 50 -0.87 -2.32 12.99
C GLY A 50 -1.98 -3.38 13.02
N VAL A 51 -2.25 -4.04 11.90
CA VAL A 51 -3.14 -5.21 11.81
C VAL A 51 -2.49 -6.40 12.52
N ALA A 52 -1.17 -6.56 12.34
CA ALA A 52 -0.37 -7.56 13.04
C ALA A 52 0.76 -6.88 13.82
N ALA A 53 0.99 -7.29 15.07
CA ALA A 53 2.16 -6.85 15.81
C ALA A 53 3.41 -7.61 15.34
N PRO A 54 4.57 -6.95 15.17
CA PRO A 54 5.85 -7.62 14.97
C PRO A 54 6.13 -8.61 16.12
N SER A 55 6.81 -9.72 15.82
CA SER A 55 7.30 -10.66 16.83
C SER A 55 8.60 -10.17 17.47
N ALA A 56 9.41 -9.41 16.71
CA ALA A 56 10.61 -8.72 17.18
C ALA A 56 10.81 -7.44 16.36
N GLY A 57 11.68 -6.55 16.84
CA GLY A 57 11.91 -5.25 16.23
C GLY A 57 10.80 -4.24 16.53
N ARG A 58 10.77 -3.15 15.77
CA ARG A 58 9.82 -2.06 15.98
C ARG A 58 9.58 -1.26 14.69
N ILE A 59 8.43 -0.59 14.65
CA ILE A 59 8.11 0.40 13.61
C ILE A 59 7.94 1.74 14.32
N LEU A 60 8.57 2.77 13.76
CA LEU A 60 8.47 4.15 14.25
C LEU A 60 7.85 5.02 13.16
N TYR A 61 6.98 5.92 13.55
CA TYR A 61 6.41 6.98 12.72
C TYR A 61 6.86 8.32 13.29
N ASP A 62 7.64 9.07 12.50
CA ASP A 62 8.28 10.33 12.92
C ASP A 62 9.09 10.17 14.24
N GLY A 63 9.78 9.01 14.40
CA GLY A 63 10.55 8.66 15.59
C GLY A 63 9.72 8.10 16.76
N GLU A 64 8.40 8.12 16.68
CA GLU A 64 7.53 7.58 17.71
C GLU A 64 7.20 6.11 17.47
N ARG A 65 7.42 5.25 18.48
CA ARG A 65 7.14 3.81 18.36
C ARG A 65 5.64 3.56 18.17
N PHE A 66 5.33 2.87 17.06
CA PHE A 66 3.98 2.50 16.71
C PHE A 66 3.53 1.23 17.44
N HIS A 67 2.33 1.26 17.96
CA HIS A 67 1.57 0.09 18.38
C HIS A 67 0.07 0.34 18.19
N ARG A 68 -0.71 -0.72 18.08
CA ARG A 68 -2.14 -0.65 17.72
C ARG A 68 -2.98 0.27 18.61
N GLY A 69 -2.60 0.44 19.89
CA GLY A 69 -3.31 1.31 20.83
C GLY A 69 -3.09 2.82 20.64
N LYS A 70 -2.11 3.22 19.81
CA LYS A 70 -1.84 4.64 19.55
C LYS A 70 -2.79 5.18 18.49
N MET A 71 -3.97 5.64 18.92
CA MET A 71 -5.02 6.13 18.02
C MET A 71 -4.57 7.32 17.19
N GLU A 72 -3.79 8.24 17.75
CA GLU A 72 -3.28 9.42 17.02
C GLU A 72 -2.38 9.03 15.83
N LEU A 73 -1.51 8.05 15.99
CA LEU A 73 -0.72 7.52 14.87
C LEU A 73 -1.59 6.76 13.86
N ARG A 74 -2.61 6.03 14.33
CA ARG A 74 -3.52 5.28 13.45
C ARG A 74 -4.35 6.19 12.55
N LYS A 75 -4.75 7.37 13.01
CA LYS A 75 -5.45 8.38 12.20
C LYS A 75 -4.58 9.01 11.10
N ARG A 76 -3.27 8.76 11.13
CA ARG A 76 -2.33 9.28 10.15
C ARG A 76 -2.02 8.30 9.03
N LEU A 77 -2.49 7.05 9.11
CA LEU A 77 -2.29 6.02 8.10
C LEU A 77 -3.60 5.34 7.72
N MET A 78 -3.70 4.88 6.47
CA MET A 78 -4.81 4.03 6.01
C MET A 78 -4.26 2.87 5.19
N TYR A 79 -4.82 1.69 5.42
CA TYR A 79 -4.44 0.46 4.76
C TYR A 79 -5.61 -0.08 3.93
N LEU A 80 -5.34 -0.31 2.66
CA LEU A 80 -6.25 -0.93 1.73
C LEU A 80 -5.71 -2.32 1.37
N PRO A 81 -6.28 -3.40 1.91
CA PRO A 81 -5.89 -4.76 1.59
C PRO A 81 -6.31 -5.14 0.16
N ASP A 82 -5.74 -6.21 -0.38
CA ASP A 82 -6.09 -6.76 -1.71
C ASP A 82 -7.60 -7.01 -1.87
N PHE A 83 -8.26 -7.43 -0.78
CA PHE A 83 -9.72 -7.51 -0.71
C PHE A 83 -10.22 -6.59 0.41
N PRO A 84 -10.75 -5.39 0.08
CA PRO A 84 -11.25 -4.47 1.08
C PRO A 84 -12.41 -5.07 1.86
N LEU A 85 -12.29 -5.07 3.19
CA LEU A 85 -13.40 -5.42 4.06
C LEU A 85 -14.34 -4.22 4.15
N ALA A 86 -15.59 -4.42 3.77
CA ALA A 86 -16.62 -3.42 3.86
C ALA A 86 -17.85 -3.97 4.59
N PHE A 87 -18.58 -3.09 5.24
CA PHE A 87 -19.87 -3.46 5.85
C PHE A 87 -20.88 -3.74 4.73
N ALA A 88 -21.33 -4.99 4.60
CA ALA A 88 -22.10 -5.50 3.47
C ALA A 88 -23.34 -4.64 3.10
N LYS A 89 -24.02 -4.06 4.11
CA LYS A 89 -25.21 -3.22 3.94
C LYS A 89 -24.91 -1.74 3.73
N MET A 90 -23.68 -1.30 3.94
CA MET A 90 -23.26 0.09 3.79
C MET A 90 -23.14 0.44 2.32
N ASN A 91 -23.51 1.65 1.95
CA ASN A 91 -23.27 2.21 0.63
C ASN A 91 -22.00 3.08 0.61
N LEU A 92 -21.61 3.57 -0.57
CA LEU A 92 -20.39 4.32 -0.78
C LEU A 92 -20.37 5.66 0.00
N LEU A 93 -21.47 6.39 0.03
CA LEU A 93 -21.53 7.68 0.73
C LEU A 93 -21.45 7.50 2.24
N GLU A 94 -22.11 6.49 2.78
CA GLU A 94 -22.00 6.10 4.19
C GLU A 94 -20.59 5.68 4.55
N HIS A 95 -19.90 4.95 3.65
CA HIS A 95 -18.51 4.57 3.86
C HIS A 95 -17.57 5.78 3.91
N ILE A 96 -17.69 6.70 2.97
CA ILE A 96 -16.90 7.95 2.96
C ILE A 96 -17.16 8.73 4.25
N ALA A 97 -18.43 8.93 4.62
CA ALA A 97 -18.79 9.63 5.84
C ALA A 97 -18.23 8.96 7.11
N MET A 98 -18.27 7.62 7.16
CA MET A 98 -17.67 6.85 8.25
C MET A 98 -16.15 7.06 8.30
N CYS A 99 -15.46 6.96 7.16
CA CYS A 99 -14.02 7.19 7.09
C CYS A 99 -13.66 8.60 7.58
N MET A 100 -14.37 9.65 7.13
CA MET A 100 -14.12 11.02 7.55
C MET A 100 -14.26 11.18 9.08
N ARG A 101 -15.30 10.58 9.68
CA ARG A 101 -15.50 10.60 11.15
C ARG A 101 -14.40 9.85 11.89
N LEU A 102 -14.01 8.63 11.44
CA LEU A 102 -12.97 7.83 12.08
C LEU A 102 -11.60 8.50 12.05
N TYR A 103 -11.33 9.25 11.00
CA TYR A 103 -10.07 9.98 10.81
C TYR A 103 -10.15 11.43 11.28
N GLU A 104 -11.28 11.85 11.87
CA GLU A 104 -11.52 13.22 12.38
C GLU A 104 -11.22 14.29 11.32
N ARG A 105 -11.65 14.04 10.09
CA ARG A 105 -11.51 14.98 8.98
C ARG A 105 -12.71 15.90 8.91
N PRO A 106 -12.50 17.18 8.51
CA PRO A 106 -13.61 18.08 8.23
C PRO A 106 -14.45 17.56 7.05
N ASP A 107 -15.68 18.05 6.93
CA ASP A 107 -16.54 17.69 5.82
C ASP A 107 -15.83 17.92 4.48
N PRO A 108 -15.88 16.95 3.56
CA PRO A 108 -15.17 17.06 2.30
C PRO A 108 -15.86 18.04 1.35
N ASP A 109 -15.09 18.60 0.45
CA ASP A 109 -15.60 19.36 -0.68
C ASP A 109 -16.45 18.43 -1.58
N VAL A 110 -17.74 18.65 -1.59
CA VAL A 110 -18.72 17.78 -2.28
C VAL A 110 -18.45 17.71 -3.78
N GLU A 111 -18.05 18.83 -4.40
CA GLU A 111 -17.77 18.88 -5.84
C GLU A 111 -16.54 18.03 -6.18
N LYS A 112 -15.50 18.09 -5.36
CA LYS A 112 -14.29 17.26 -5.53
C LYS A 112 -14.59 15.77 -5.33
N VAL A 113 -15.42 15.45 -4.34
CA VAL A 113 -15.85 14.04 -4.13
C VAL A 113 -16.66 13.57 -5.32
N ALA A 114 -17.63 14.34 -5.81
CA ALA A 114 -18.43 13.97 -6.97
C ALA A 114 -17.56 13.75 -8.22
N ALA A 115 -16.63 14.66 -8.51
CA ALA A 115 -15.67 14.53 -9.61
C ALA A 115 -14.78 13.27 -9.48
N LEU A 116 -14.33 12.92 -8.27
CA LEU A 116 -13.58 11.70 -8.04
C LEU A 116 -14.43 10.45 -8.30
N LEU A 117 -15.68 10.44 -7.82
CA LEU A 117 -16.59 9.31 -8.01
C LEU A 117 -16.99 9.14 -9.48
N GLU A 118 -17.12 10.22 -10.22
CA GLU A 118 -17.34 10.19 -11.69
C GLU A 118 -16.17 9.55 -12.40
N GLN A 119 -14.92 9.97 -12.10
CA GLN A 119 -13.71 9.42 -12.70
C GLN A 119 -13.51 7.93 -12.37
N LEU A 120 -13.95 7.46 -11.20
CA LEU A 120 -13.96 6.07 -10.80
C LEU A 120 -15.17 5.29 -11.37
N SER A 121 -16.08 5.95 -12.08
CA SER A 121 -17.36 5.38 -12.55
C SER A 121 -18.21 4.82 -11.41
N LEU A 122 -18.19 5.50 -10.26
CA LEU A 122 -18.92 5.11 -9.05
C LEU A 122 -20.16 6.00 -8.79
N LEU A 123 -20.29 7.13 -9.46
CA LEU A 123 -21.39 8.08 -9.22
C LEU A 123 -22.79 7.44 -9.33
N PRO A 124 -23.08 6.59 -10.34
CA PRO A 124 -24.38 5.90 -10.42
C PRO A 124 -24.57 4.82 -9.35
N LEU A 125 -23.51 4.42 -8.63
CA LEU A 125 -23.49 3.33 -7.67
C LEU A 125 -23.49 3.82 -6.21
N THR A 126 -23.59 5.12 -5.98
CA THR A 126 -23.44 5.73 -4.64
C THR A 126 -24.42 5.20 -3.60
N GLY A 127 -25.64 4.83 -4.00
CA GLY A 127 -26.67 4.23 -3.14
C GLY A 127 -26.65 2.69 -3.11
N MET A 128 -25.79 2.04 -3.91
CA MET A 128 -25.72 0.58 -3.98
C MET A 128 -25.02 0.02 -2.72
N PRO A 129 -25.58 -1.01 -2.06
CA PRO A 129 -24.90 -1.65 -0.94
C PRO A 129 -23.66 -2.41 -1.42
N PHE A 130 -22.60 -2.41 -0.61
CA PHE A 130 -21.35 -3.07 -0.95
C PHE A 130 -21.47 -4.55 -1.26
N SER A 131 -22.47 -5.24 -0.65
CA SER A 131 -22.77 -6.63 -0.97
C SER A 131 -23.20 -6.89 -2.43
N ALA A 132 -23.64 -5.85 -3.15
CA ALA A 132 -24.05 -5.94 -4.56
C ALA A 132 -22.94 -5.47 -5.52
N MET A 133 -21.81 -4.97 -5.02
CA MET A 133 -20.69 -4.48 -5.82
C MET A 133 -19.73 -5.60 -6.23
N SER A 134 -19.17 -5.50 -7.44
CA SER A 134 -18.06 -6.35 -7.86
C SER A 134 -16.80 -6.05 -7.05
N ARG A 135 -15.80 -6.96 -7.07
CA ARG A 135 -14.50 -6.75 -6.40
C ARG A 135 -13.84 -5.43 -6.82
N GLY A 136 -13.80 -5.14 -8.12
CA GLY A 136 -13.22 -3.90 -8.63
C GLY A 136 -13.99 -2.65 -8.20
N GLN A 137 -15.33 -2.71 -8.13
CA GLN A 137 -16.16 -1.61 -7.61
C GLN A 137 -15.92 -1.37 -6.12
N LEU A 138 -15.83 -2.45 -5.33
CA LEU A 138 -15.47 -2.36 -3.90
C LEU A 138 -14.09 -1.73 -3.71
N TYR A 139 -13.11 -2.15 -4.50
CA TYR A 139 -11.76 -1.60 -4.40
C TYR A 139 -11.75 -0.10 -4.76
N LYS A 140 -12.42 0.29 -5.86
CA LYS A 140 -12.57 1.70 -6.24
C LYS A 140 -13.28 2.52 -5.16
N SER A 141 -14.29 1.95 -4.50
CA SER A 141 -15.01 2.60 -3.40
C SER A 141 -14.12 2.83 -2.17
N ALA A 142 -13.32 1.83 -1.79
CA ALA A 142 -12.37 1.96 -0.70
C ALA A 142 -11.23 2.95 -1.06
N LEU A 143 -10.76 2.96 -2.31
CA LEU A 143 -9.82 3.95 -2.83
C LEU A 143 -10.40 5.36 -2.74
N ALA A 144 -11.68 5.57 -3.08
CA ALA A 144 -12.32 6.88 -2.93
C ALA A 144 -12.29 7.35 -1.47
N GLY A 145 -12.57 6.48 -0.50
CA GLY A 145 -12.43 6.78 0.93
C GLY A 145 -11.01 7.19 1.31
N MET A 146 -9.99 6.47 0.82
CA MET A 146 -8.57 6.79 1.02
C MET A 146 -8.22 8.18 0.48
N VAL A 147 -8.64 8.48 -0.75
CA VAL A 147 -8.35 9.78 -1.41
C VAL A 147 -9.01 10.94 -0.65
N VAL A 148 -10.26 10.76 -0.21
CA VAL A 148 -11.01 11.81 0.50
C VAL A 148 -10.43 12.05 1.90
N VAL A 149 -10.02 11.00 2.62
CA VAL A 149 -9.36 11.13 3.94
C VAL A 149 -7.97 11.75 3.83
N ASP A 150 -7.23 11.45 2.77
CA ASP A 150 -5.85 11.89 2.51
C ASP A 150 -4.91 11.71 3.72
N PRO A 151 -4.74 10.49 4.25
CA PRO A 151 -3.84 10.25 5.38
C PRO A 151 -2.38 10.52 5.00
N GLU A 152 -1.50 10.62 5.99
CA GLU A 152 -0.07 10.88 5.73
C GLU A 152 0.66 9.65 5.15
N LEU A 153 0.20 8.44 5.48
CA LEU A 153 0.72 7.18 4.97
C LEU A 153 -0.41 6.37 4.33
N TRP A 154 -0.27 6.14 3.03
CA TRP A 154 -1.16 5.31 2.21
C TRP A 154 -0.52 3.95 2.03
N ILE A 155 -1.20 2.88 2.41
CA ILE A 155 -0.69 1.51 2.31
C ILE A 155 -1.67 0.69 1.45
N PHE A 156 -1.16 0.06 0.37
CA PHE A 156 -1.96 -0.71 -0.57
C PHE A 156 -1.37 -2.11 -0.78
N ASP A 157 -2.19 -3.13 -0.62
CA ASP A 157 -1.81 -4.50 -0.95
C ASP A 157 -2.35 -4.87 -2.34
N GLU A 158 -1.45 -5.16 -3.28
CA GLU A 158 -1.71 -5.55 -4.68
C GLU A 158 -2.77 -4.66 -5.40
N PRO A 159 -2.68 -3.32 -5.35
CA PRO A 159 -3.73 -2.44 -5.88
C PRO A 159 -3.97 -2.61 -7.38
N LEU A 160 -2.96 -3.07 -8.12
CA LEU A 160 -3.00 -3.20 -9.57
C LEU A 160 -3.51 -4.60 -10.03
N ALA A 161 -3.69 -5.52 -9.08
CA ALA A 161 -4.32 -6.83 -9.28
C ALA A 161 -5.74 -6.90 -8.67
N SER A 162 -6.28 -5.80 -8.19
CA SER A 162 -7.53 -5.68 -7.43
C SER A 162 -8.82 -5.91 -8.23
N GLY A 163 -8.73 -6.10 -9.56
CA GLY A 163 -9.88 -6.21 -10.45
C GLY A 163 -10.47 -4.86 -10.89
N MET A 164 -9.77 -3.75 -10.63
CA MET A 164 -10.14 -2.46 -11.20
C MET A 164 -9.98 -2.47 -12.73
N ASP A 165 -10.84 -1.73 -13.39
CA ASP A 165 -10.72 -1.43 -14.82
C ASP A 165 -9.51 -0.49 -15.10
N PRO A 166 -9.07 -0.36 -16.36
CA PRO A 166 -7.94 0.50 -16.70
C PRO A 166 -8.10 1.96 -16.24
N MET A 167 -9.35 2.48 -16.22
CA MET A 167 -9.62 3.84 -15.74
C MET A 167 -9.40 3.94 -14.22
N GLY A 168 -9.90 2.98 -13.44
CA GLY A 168 -9.66 2.91 -11.99
C GLY A 168 -8.17 2.84 -11.66
N ILE A 169 -7.39 2.05 -12.42
CA ILE A 169 -5.93 1.97 -12.29
C ILE A 169 -5.28 3.33 -12.61
N ALA A 170 -5.73 4.03 -13.66
CA ALA A 170 -5.20 5.35 -14.01
C ALA A 170 -5.49 6.39 -12.92
N VAL A 171 -6.71 6.38 -12.36
CA VAL A 171 -7.09 7.24 -11.22
C VAL A 171 -6.23 6.93 -10.00
N PHE A 172 -6.06 5.65 -9.63
CA PHE A 172 -5.17 5.24 -8.54
C PHE A 172 -3.76 5.82 -8.70
N LYS A 173 -3.14 5.61 -9.86
CA LYS A 173 -1.78 6.10 -10.13
C LYS A 173 -1.67 7.62 -10.05
N ARG A 174 -2.66 8.34 -10.58
CA ARG A 174 -2.70 9.80 -10.53
C ARG A 174 -2.84 10.32 -9.10
N GLU A 175 -3.77 9.76 -8.31
CA GLU A 175 -4.02 10.19 -6.93
C GLU A 175 -2.83 9.86 -6.02
N ALA A 176 -2.21 8.68 -6.17
CA ALA A 176 -1.01 8.31 -5.43
C ALA A 176 0.17 9.27 -5.73
N ARG A 177 0.39 9.62 -7.01
CA ARG A 177 1.40 10.64 -7.36
C ARG A 177 1.06 12.03 -6.82
N ALA A 178 -0.21 12.41 -6.85
CA ALA A 178 -0.66 13.68 -6.27
C ALA A 178 -0.47 13.70 -4.76
N ALA A 179 -0.75 12.58 -4.07
CA ALA A 179 -0.52 12.41 -2.65
C ALA A 179 0.99 12.53 -2.31
N ALA A 180 1.86 11.84 -3.05
CA ALA A 180 3.31 11.94 -2.87
C ALA A 180 3.80 13.38 -3.04
N ARG A 181 3.34 14.11 -4.05
CA ARG A 181 3.66 15.54 -4.25
C ARG A 181 3.18 16.43 -3.08
N ARG A 182 2.14 16.04 -2.36
CA ARG A 182 1.69 16.71 -1.13
C ARG A 182 2.47 16.28 0.12
N GLY A 183 3.53 15.48 -0.04
CA GLY A 183 4.36 14.98 1.06
C GLY A 183 3.80 13.72 1.73
N ARG A 184 2.80 13.05 1.15
CA ARG A 184 2.32 11.76 1.66
C ARG A 184 3.30 10.65 1.30
N THR A 185 3.43 9.66 2.16
CA THR A 185 4.16 8.42 1.84
C THR A 185 3.16 7.41 1.29
N VAL A 186 3.46 6.85 0.13
CA VAL A 186 2.62 5.82 -0.51
C VAL A 186 3.41 4.53 -0.61
N VAL A 187 2.88 3.45 -0.05
CA VAL A 187 3.50 2.11 -0.12
C VAL A 187 2.53 1.16 -0.81
N PHE A 188 2.99 0.46 -1.82
CA PHE A 188 2.17 -0.55 -2.49
C PHE A 188 2.96 -1.84 -2.72
N THR A 189 2.28 -2.98 -2.74
CA THR A 189 2.86 -4.26 -3.12
C THR A 189 2.54 -4.60 -4.56
N THR A 190 3.44 -5.35 -5.19
CA THR A 190 3.22 -5.95 -6.51
C THR A 190 4.14 -7.14 -6.74
N GLN A 191 3.76 -8.01 -7.68
CA GLN A 191 4.60 -9.10 -8.18
C GLN A 191 5.20 -8.77 -9.55
N ILE A 192 4.82 -7.63 -10.14
CA ILE A 192 5.15 -7.25 -11.51
C ILE A 192 6.22 -6.16 -11.48
N LEU A 193 7.44 -6.52 -11.89
CA LEU A 193 8.59 -5.62 -11.91
C LEU A 193 8.32 -4.36 -12.73
N GLU A 194 7.86 -4.52 -13.95
CA GLU A 194 7.62 -3.41 -14.90
C GLU A 194 6.67 -2.35 -14.31
N ILE A 195 5.71 -2.79 -13.50
CA ILE A 195 4.81 -1.87 -12.79
C ILE A 195 5.55 -1.10 -11.71
N ALA A 196 6.36 -1.80 -10.90
CA ALA A 196 7.13 -1.16 -9.84
C ALA A 196 8.11 -0.13 -10.44
N GLU A 197 8.85 -0.48 -11.48
CA GLU A 197 9.82 0.41 -12.14
C GLU A 197 9.20 1.67 -12.74
N LYS A 198 8.03 1.54 -13.36
CA LYS A 198 7.34 2.68 -13.99
C LYS A 198 6.62 3.58 -13.02
N PHE A 199 6.29 3.06 -11.83
CA PHE A 199 5.40 3.78 -10.92
C PHE A 199 6.06 4.18 -9.60
N ALA A 200 6.99 3.40 -9.05
CA ALA A 200 7.63 3.69 -7.77
C ALA A 200 8.83 4.65 -7.91
N ASP A 201 9.02 5.48 -6.90
CA ASP A 201 10.24 6.27 -6.72
C ASP A 201 11.33 5.44 -6.03
N ARG A 202 10.93 4.37 -5.33
CA ARG A 202 11.79 3.43 -4.63
C ARG A 202 11.24 2.02 -4.71
N ILE A 203 12.10 1.03 -4.91
CA ILE A 203 11.76 -0.39 -4.97
C ILE A 203 12.46 -1.13 -3.83
N CYS A 204 11.67 -1.91 -3.10
CA CYS A 204 12.12 -2.85 -2.09
C CYS A 204 11.76 -4.26 -2.54
N VAL A 205 12.73 -5.16 -2.66
CA VAL A 205 12.49 -6.55 -3.05
C VAL A 205 12.51 -7.43 -1.80
N LEU A 206 11.40 -8.11 -1.56
CA LEU A 206 11.27 -9.12 -0.51
C LEU A 206 11.36 -10.53 -1.10
N ASP A 207 12.10 -11.41 -0.42
CA ASP A 207 12.18 -12.81 -0.74
C ASP A 207 12.33 -13.63 0.54
N HIS A 208 11.47 -14.68 0.68
CA HIS A 208 11.45 -15.56 1.86
C HIS A 208 11.54 -14.82 3.20
N GLY A 209 10.79 -13.72 3.34
CA GLY A 209 10.74 -12.90 4.55
C GLY A 209 11.92 -11.96 4.76
N GLY A 210 12.93 -11.99 3.88
CA GLY A 210 14.11 -11.11 3.93
C GLY A 210 14.03 -9.97 2.92
N LEU A 211 14.63 -8.82 3.24
CA LEU A 211 14.83 -7.70 2.31
C LEU A 211 16.09 -7.96 1.48
N ARG A 212 15.96 -8.17 0.17
CA ARG A 212 17.07 -8.46 -0.76
C ARG A 212 17.61 -7.24 -1.45
N LEU A 213 16.75 -6.27 -1.73
CA LEU A 213 17.10 -5.03 -2.38
C LEU A 213 16.30 -3.88 -1.82
N ASN A 214 16.93 -2.72 -1.75
CA ASN A 214 16.30 -1.45 -1.42
C ASN A 214 16.96 -0.37 -2.26
N ARG A 215 16.27 0.08 -3.33
CA ARG A 215 16.86 0.94 -4.36
C ARG A 215 15.97 2.15 -4.64
N GLN A 216 16.60 3.33 -4.69
CA GLN A 216 15.97 4.56 -5.16
C GLN A 216 15.93 4.55 -6.70
N MET A 217 14.76 4.81 -7.28
CA MET A 217 14.60 4.93 -8.73
C MET A 217 14.87 6.38 -9.14
N GLY A 218 15.58 6.59 -10.26
CA GLY A 218 15.88 7.95 -10.75
C GLY A 218 17.28 8.50 -10.44
N GLU A 219 18.09 7.86 -9.63
CA GLU A 219 19.53 8.06 -9.66
C GLU A 219 20.05 7.51 -10.98
N ARG A 220 20.81 8.31 -11.74
CA ARG A 220 21.26 8.01 -13.11
C ARG A 220 21.67 6.55 -13.25
N ARG A 221 20.98 5.85 -14.14
CA ARG A 221 21.32 4.51 -14.60
C ARG A 221 22.76 4.53 -15.11
N GLY A 222 23.71 4.01 -14.36
CA GLY A 222 24.97 3.54 -14.93
C GLY A 222 24.62 2.44 -15.93
N THR A 223 25.31 2.41 -17.08
CA THR A 223 25.11 1.47 -18.19
C THR A 223 25.44 0.00 -17.82
N GLY A 224 24.87 -0.52 -16.75
CA GLY A 224 25.06 -1.85 -16.21
C GLY A 224 23.93 -2.34 -15.30
N ASP A 225 22.95 -1.50 -15.04
CA ASP A 225 22.04 -1.64 -13.90
C ASP A 225 20.63 -2.18 -14.26
N GLU A 226 20.26 -2.28 -15.54
CA GLU A 226 18.94 -2.82 -15.96
C GLU A 226 18.88 -4.36 -15.87
N GLY A 227 19.98 -5.05 -16.15
CA GLY A 227 20.07 -6.52 -16.01
C GLY A 227 20.02 -7.01 -14.57
N ASP A 228 20.42 -6.17 -13.61
CA ASP A 228 20.63 -6.56 -12.22
C ASP A 228 19.29 -6.82 -11.47
N LEU A 229 18.23 -6.05 -11.75
CA LEU A 229 16.94 -6.21 -11.07
C LEU A 229 16.12 -7.35 -11.68
N GLU A 230 16.09 -7.46 -12.99
CA GLU A 230 15.49 -8.61 -13.70
C GLU A 230 16.24 -9.91 -13.38
N ASP A 231 17.58 -9.87 -13.44
CA ASP A 231 18.43 -11.00 -13.09
C ASP A 231 18.28 -11.42 -11.63
N LEU A 232 18.17 -10.45 -10.70
CA LEU A 232 17.88 -10.74 -9.30
C LEU A 232 16.53 -11.46 -9.15
N LEU A 233 15.49 -10.95 -9.82
CA LEU A 233 14.16 -11.55 -9.74
C LEU A 233 14.08 -12.91 -10.43
N LEU A 234 14.80 -13.12 -11.54
CA LEU A 234 14.92 -14.42 -12.18
C LEU A 234 15.60 -15.43 -11.25
N ARG A 235 16.73 -15.05 -10.63
CA ARG A 235 17.42 -15.89 -9.63
C ARG A 235 16.57 -16.18 -8.38
N LEU A 236 15.66 -15.28 -8.01
CA LEU A 236 14.74 -15.49 -6.89
C LEU A 236 13.54 -16.38 -7.27
N ARG A 237 13.24 -16.54 -8.59
CA ARG A 237 12.18 -17.42 -9.09
C ARG A 237 12.62 -18.86 -9.31
N ASP A 238 13.88 -19.07 -9.60
CA ASP A 238 14.47 -20.40 -9.84
C ASP A 238 15.36 -20.82 -8.65
N PRO A 239 14.83 -21.57 -7.66
CA PRO A 239 15.63 -22.08 -6.55
C PRO A 239 16.54 -23.27 -6.91
N GLU A 240 16.52 -23.80 -8.15
CA GLU A 240 17.21 -25.05 -8.53
C GLU A 240 18.70 -24.91 -8.86
N GLU A 241 19.30 -23.72 -8.86
CA GLU A 241 20.76 -23.56 -9.07
C GLU A 241 21.60 -23.52 -7.78
N LYS A 242 21.10 -24.05 -6.66
CA LYS A 242 21.90 -24.29 -5.46
C LYS A 242 21.94 -25.78 -5.13
N ALA A 243 22.64 -26.55 -5.95
CA ALA A 243 23.18 -27.86 -5.61
C ALA A 243 24.71 -27.81 -5.68
#